data_3fb408c559c30415de19197e677dfe3e
#
_entry.id   3fb408c559c30415de19197e677dfe3e
#
_cell.length_a   1.000
_cell.length_b   1.000
_cell.length_c   1.000
_cell.angle_alpha   90.00
_cell.angle_beta   90.00
_cell.angle_gamma   90.00
#
_symmetry.space_group_name_H-M   'P 1'
#
loop_
_entity.id
_entity.type
_entity.pdbx_description
1 polymer ?
#
loop_
_entity_poly.entity_id
_entity_poly.type
_entity_poly.pdbx_seq_one_letter_code
_entity_poly.pdbx_strand_id
1 'polypeptide(L)'
;MFDLYANKLTYQHNHWLRKEWLKANPLGLAGAAIFMSLALNTTRTLDEVLAAHSKGSGDLSFSHTEVALRLAHADGEALESRAQAKRISHRLEVFDSVDLDFEGVEAIGQAFADELFRVLAAQHLQVQLHPRKMNSRVVAMVAQVNAGAPAVTGHGSRDALVG
;
A
#
# COMPACT_ATOMS: atom_id res chain seq x y z
N MET A 1 13.89 -15.53 4.85
CA MET A 1 13.08 -15.17 6.01
C MET A 1 13.51 -13.79 6.47
N PHE A 2 12.57 -12.97 6.87
CA PHE A 2 12.83 -11.62 7.37
C PHE A 2 11.98 -11.40 8.62
N ASP A 3 12.61 -11.02 9.72
CA ASP A 3 11.96 -10.71 10.99
C ASP A 3 12.35 -9.30 11.41
N LEU A 4 11.36 -8.46 11.70
CA LEU A 4 11.53 -7.12 12.24
C LEU A 4 10.92 -7.08 13.64
N TYR A 5 11.74 -6.81 14.62
CA TYR A 5 11.35 -6.59 16.01
C TYR A 5 11.33 -5.09 16.27
N ALA A 6 10.21 -4.55 16.69
CA ALA A 6 10.09 -3.13 17.00
C ALA A 6 9.12 -2.92 18.16
N ASN A 7 9.57 -2.31 19.24
CA ASN A 7 8.76 -2.07 20.44
C ASN A 7 8.08 -3.36 20.95
N LYS A 8 6.74 -3.38 20.92
CA LYS A 8 5.92 -4.50 21.39
C LYS A 8 5.57 -5.52 20.32
N LEU A 9 5.97 -5.29 19.07
CA LEU A 9 5.56 -6.07 17.91
C LEU A 9 6.74 -6.72 17.20
N THR A 10 6.47 -7.89 16.63
CA THR A 10 7.36 -8.59 15.71
C THR A 10 6.62 -8.82 14.40
N TYR A 11 7.17 -8.31 13.32
CA TYR A 11 6.75 -8.67 11.97
C TYR A 11 7.67 -9.76 11.44
N GLN A 12 7.09 -10.85 10.94
CA GLN A 12 7.82 -11.97 10.34
C GLN A 12 7.31 -12.20 8.92
N HIS A 13 8.22 -12.26 7.96
CA HIS A 13 7.93 -12.62 6.58
C HIS A 13 8.71 -13.89 6.21
N ASN A 14 7.97 -14.94 5.82
CA ASN A 14 8.56 -16.17 5.33
C ASN A 14 8.28 -16.33 3.84
N HIS A 15 9.31 -16.07 3.02
CA HIS A 15 9.21 -16.14 1.57
C HIS A 15 8.85 -17.54 1.05
N TRP A 16 9.36 -18.62 1.69
CA TRP A 16 9.07 -20.00 1.25
C TRP A 16 7.62 -20.41 1.49
N LEU A 17 7.05 -19.97 2.62
CA LEU A 17 5.66 -20.23 2.96
C LEU A 17 4.70 -19.19 2.36
N ARG A 18 5.21 -18.11 1.79
CA ARG A 18 4.44 -16.93 1.34
C ARG A 18 3.46 -16.46 2.41
N LYS A 19 3.94 -16.41 3.65
CA LYS A 19 3.16 -16.03 4.82
C LYS A 19 3.85 -14.96 5.61
N GLU A 20 3.01 -14.15 6.22
CA GLU A 20 3.42 -13.07 7.10
C GLU A 20 2.68 -13.18 8.43
N TRP A 21 3.34 -12.78 9.49
CA TRP A 21 2.77 -12.77 10.83
C TRP A 21 3.13 -11.48 11.54
N LEU A 22 2.17 -10.96 12.27
CA LEU A 22 2.39 -9.92 13.25
C LEU A 22 2.11 -10.53 14.63
N LYS A 23 3.07 -10.45 15.53
CA LYS A 23 3.00 -11.08 16.85
C LYS A 23 3.49 -10.11 17.92
N ALA A 24 3.17 -10.40 19.18
CA ALA A 24 3.83 -9.70 20.27
C ALA A 24 5.34 -9.96 20.26
N ASN A 25 6.14 -8.92 20.54
CA ASN A 25 7.59 -9.05 20.61
C ASN A 25 8.00 -9.77 21.89
N PRO A 26 8.55 -11.00 21.82
CA PRO A 26 8.96 -11.76 22.97
C PRO A 26 10.27 -11.26 23.60
N LEU A 27 11.04 -10.46 22.90
CA LEU A 27 12.39 -10.08 23.30
C LEU A 27 12.43 -8.86 24.22
N GLY A 28 11.32 -8.11 24.34
CA GLY A 28 11.25 -6.93 25.21
C GLY A 28 12.29 -5.85 24.90
N LEU A 29 12.77 -5.79 23.66
CA LEU A 29 13.83 -4.87 23.24
C LEU A 29 13.33 -3.42 23.25
N ALA A 30 14.10 -2.53 23.83
CA ALA A 30 13.97 -1.11 23.61
C ALA A 30 14.65 -0.77 22.26
N GLY A 31 13.86 -0.41 21.24
CA GLY A 31 14.36 -0.13 19.91
C GLY A 31 13.88 -1.13 18.86
N ALA A 32 14.65 -1.27 17.79
CA ALA A 32 14.35 -2.18 16.68
C ALA A 32 15.52 -3.13 16.40
N ALA A 33 15.18 -4.37 16.03
CA ALA A 33 16.14 -5.35 15.54
C ALA A 33 15.62 -6.01 14.27
N ILE A 34 16.51 -6.27 13.32
CA ILE A 34 16.20 -6.92 12.05
C ILE A 34 17.00 -8.21 11.96
N PHE A 35 16.28 -9.30 11.67
CA PHE A 35 16.87 -10.59 11.36
C PHE A 35 16.58 -10.93 9.90
N MET A 36 17.62 -11.27 9.13
CA MET A 36 17.50 -11.70 7.74
C MET A 36 18.18 -13.04 7.53
N SER A 37 17.46 -13.98 6.89
CA SER A 37 18.04 -15.23 6.38
C SER A 37 17.92 -15.22 4.86
N LEU A 38 19.07 -15.24 4.18
CA LEU A 38 19.19 -15.19 2.73
C LEU A 38 19.69 -16.55 2.21
N ALA A 39 19.07 -17.02 1.12
CA ALA A 39 19.59 -18.16 0.39
C ALA A 39 20.68 -17.67 -0.58
N LEU A 40 21.86 -18.29 -0.53
CA LEU A 40 22.99 -17.94 -1.39
C LEU A 40 22.94 -18.60 -2.77
N ASN A 41 21.99 -19.52 -2.98
CA ASN A 41 21.80 -20.27 -4.22
C ASN A 41 20.60 -19.76 -5.03
N THR A 42 20.30 -18.47 -4.97
CA THR A 42 19.21 -17.87 -5.78
C THR A 42 19.60 -17.86 -7.27
N THR A 43 18.63 -18.14 -8.14
CA THR A 43 18.76 -17.98 -9.59
C THR A 43 18.42 -16.55 -10.04
N ARG A 44 17.87 -15.72 -9.16
CA ARG A 44 17.51 -14.33 -9.46
C ARG A 44 18.72 -13.43 -9.28
N THR A 45 18.99 -12.60 -10.27
CA THR A 45 20.01 -11.56 -10.20
C THR A 45 19.48 -10.30 -9.49
N LEU A 46 20.38 -9.46 -8.99
CA LEU A 46 20.02 -8.17 -8.40
C LEU A 46 19.29 -7.28 -9.43
N ASP A 47 19.77 -7.30 -10.68
CA ASP A 47 19.17 -6.51 -11.76
C ASP A 47 17.72 -6.93 -12.06
N GLU A 48 17.42 -8.24 -12.03
CA GLU A 48 16.05 -8.73 -12.18
C GLU A 48 15.15 -8.28 -11.02
N VAL A 49 15.66 -8.24 -9.80
CA VAL A 49 14.90 -7.77 -8.63
C VAL A 49 14.66 -6.26 -8.72
N LEU A 50 15.67 -5.49 -9.06
CA LEU A 50 15.55 -4.04 -9.21
C LEU A 50 14.62 -3.68 -10.38
N ALA A 51 14.75 -4.34 -11.52
CA ALA A 51 13.89 -4.11 -12.69
C ALA A 51 12.42 -4.43 -12.42
N ALA A 52 12.12 -5.40 -11.55
CA ALA A 52 10.75 -5.73 -11.15
C ALA A 52 10.06 -4.64 -10.32
N HIS A 53 10.85 -3.72 -9.71
CA HIS A 53 10.36 -2.70 -8.79
C HIS A 53 10.72 -1.26 -9.22
N SER A 54 11.36 -1.07 -10.37
CA SER A 54 11.78 0.23 -10.89
C SER A 54 11.03 0.62 -12.18
N LYS A 55 11.09 1.89 -12.55
CA LYS A 55 10.41 2.46 -13.74
C LYS A 55 10.95 1.99 -15.09
N GLY A 56 12.09 1.33 -15.11
CA GLY A 56 12.71 0.87 -16.35
C GLY A 56 14.20 0.61 -16.23
N SER A 57 14.78 0.15 -17.35
CA SER A 57 16.17 -0.22 -17.45
C SER A 57 17.09 0.99 -17.20
N GLY A 58 17.77 1.00 -16.08
CA GLY A 58 18.73 2.03 -15.69
C GLY A 58 18.28 3.00 -14.61
N ASP A 59 16.98 3.04 -14.27
CA ASP A 59 16.46 3.79 -13.12
C ASP A 59 16.32 2.85 -11.91
N LEU A 60 17.15 3.04 -10.91
CA LEU A 60 17.14 2.25 -9.66
C LEU A 60 16.13 2.80 -8.64
N SER A 61 15.33 3.80 -8.98
CA SER A 61 14.27 4.30 -8.12
C SER A 61 13.11 3.30 -8.06
N PHE A 62 12.71 2.93 -6.85
CA PHE A 62 11.53 2.09 -6.64
C PHE A 62 10.28 2.92 -6.92
N SER A 63 9.58 2.58 -7.99
CA SER A 63 8.34 3.25 -8.39
C SER A 63 7.07 2.49 -8.01
N HIS A 64 7.22 1.24 -7.58
CA HIS A 64 6.13 0.36 -7.20
C HIS A 64 6.31 -0.17 -5.77
N THR A 65 5.21 -0.24 -5.02
CA THR A 65 5.18 -0.85 -3.69
C THR A 65 3.87 -1.60 -3.45
N GLU A 66 3.90 -2.58 -2.54
CA GLU A 66 2.72 -3.28 -2.04
C GLU A 66 2.53 -2.98 -0.55
N VAL A 67 1.32 -2.65 -0.16
CA VAL A 67 0.97 -2.34 1.23
C VAL A 67 -0.09 -3.31 1.72
N ALA A 68 0.29 -4.18 2.64
CA ALA A 68 -0.63 -5.08 3.33
C ALA A 68 -1.39 -4.30 4.41
N LEU A 69 -2.61 -3.88 4.12
CA LEU A 69 -3.40 -3.02 5.03
C LEU A 69 -3.74 -3.70 6.35
N ARG A 70 -3.79 -5.04 6.40
CA ARG A 70 -3.94 -5.78 7.66
C ARG A 70 -2.84 -5.47 8.69
N LEU A 71 -1.65 -5.05 8.25
CA LEU A 71 -0.55 -4.66 9.14
C LEU A 71 -0.73 -3.25 9.72
N ALA A 72 -1.59 -2.43 9.13
CA ALA A 72 -1.92 -1.10 9.64
C ALA A 72 -2.85 -1.15 10.86
N HIS A 73 -3.43 -2.34 11.13
CA HIS A 73 -4.27 -2.59 12.28
C HIS A 73 -3.56 -3.36 13.42
N ALA A 74 -2.29 -3.10 13.62
CA ALA A 74 -1.43 -3.86 14.55
C ALA A 74 -1.98 -4.01 15.98
N ASP A 75 -2.90 -3.16 16.39
CA ASP A 75 -3.52 -3.16 17.72
C ASP A 75 -5.00 -3.59 17.70
N GLY A 76 -5.48 -4.22 16.60
CA GLY A 76 -6.88 -4.64 16.48
C GLY A 76 -7.85 -3.47 16.24
N GLU A 77 -7.34 -2.27 16.01
CA GLU A 77 -8.18 -1.11 15.62
C GLU A 77 -8.68 -1.28 14.20
N ALA A 78 -9.98 -1.09 13.97
CA ALA A 78 -10.54 -1.06 12.62
C ALA A 78 -9.95 0.10 11.79
N LEU A 79 -9.84 -0.06 10.47
CA LEU A 79 -9.40 0.98 9.53
C LEU A 79 -10.54 1.98 9.27
N GLU A 80 -10.82 2.87 10.21
CA GLU A 80 -11.99 3.75 10.18
C GLU A 80 -11.65 5.23 10.04
N SER A 81 -10.49 5.64 10.58
CA SER A 81 -10.21 7.04 10.74
C SER A 81 -9.42 7.63 9.57
N ARG A 82 -9.69 8.91 9.28
CA ARG A 82 -8.91 9.72 8.34
C ARG A 82 -7.43 9.80 8.74
N ALA A 83 -7.14 9.84 10.04
CA ALA A 83 -5.76 9.91 10.53
C ALA A 83 -4.96 8.64 10.23
N GLN A 84 -5.60 7.45 10.29
CA GLN A 84 -4.96 6.20 9.88
C GLN A 84 -4.65 6.21 8.38
N ALA A 85 -5.62 6.62 7.55
CA ALA A 85 -5.42 6.74 6.11
C ALA A 85 -4.27 7.71 5.77
N LYS A 86 -4.21 8.90 6.39
CA LYS A 86 -3.14 9.88 6.19
C LYS A 86 -1.75 9.34 6.52
N ARG A 87 -1.62 8.55 7.59
CA ARG A 87 -0.33 7.92 7.94
C ARG A 87 0.16 6.96 6.86
N ILE A 88 -0.78 6.25 6.21
CA ILE A 88 -0.47 5.37 5.08
C ILE A 88 -0.15 6.23 3.86
N SER A 89 -1.03 7.15 3.48
CA SER A 89 -0.92 7.99 2.29
C SER A 89 0.40 8.74 2.21
N HIS A 90 0.84 9.35 3.30
CA HIS A 90 2.09 10.13 3.34
C HIS A 90 3.34 9.33 2.91
N ARG A 91 3.31 8.00 3.07
CA ARG A 91 4.40 7.13 2.63
C ARG A 91 4.26 6.68 1.18
N LEU A 92 3.07 6.85 0.59
CA LEU A 92 2.77 6.41 -0.77
C LEU A 92 3.11 7.45 -1.83
N GLU A 93 3.25 8.71 -1.45
CA GLU A 93 3.47 9.85 -2.35
C GLU A 93 4.75 9.74 -3.20
N VAL A 94 5.71 8.93 -2.76
CA VAL A 94 6.99 8.73 -3.46
C VAL A 94 6.93 7.64 -4.54
N PHE A 95 5.81 6.91 -4.63
CA PHE A 95 5.63 5.84 -5.59
C PHE A 95 4.68 6.26 -6.71
N ASP A 96 4.84 5.67 -7.89
CA ASP A 96 3.89 5.87 -9.00
C ASP A 96 2.76 4.86 -8.97
N SER A 97 3.05 3.64 -8.47
CA SER A 97 2.11 2.52 -8.45
C SER A 97 2.13 1.85 -7.08
N VAL A 98 0.95 1.67 -6.49
CA VAL A 98 0.78 1.10 -5.16
C VAL A 98 -0.29 0.02 -5.19
N ASP A 99 0.09 -1.22 -4.91
CA ASP A 99 -0.86 -2.30 -4.65
C ASP A 99 -1.31 -2.25 -3.18
N LEU A 100 -2.61 -2.03 -2.95
CA LEU A 100 -3.23 -2.03 -1.63
C LEU A 100 -3.86 -3.39 -1.37
N ASP A 101 -3.19 -4.24 -0.59
CA ASP A 101 -3.68 -5.57 -0.26
C ASP A 101 -4.64 -5.52 0.93
N PHE A 102 -5.93 -5.84 0.67
CA PHE A 102 -7.00 -5.92 1.65
C PHE A 102 -7.20 -7.32 2.22
N GLU A 103 -6.30 -8.27 1.96
CA GLU A 103 -6.40 -9.61 2.55
C GLU A 103 -6.47 -9.54 4.08
N GLY A 104 -7.53 -10.12 4.66
CA GLY A 104 -7.75 -10.11 6.11
C GLY A 104 -8.36 -8.82 6.67
N VAL A 105 -8.67 -7.82 5.83
CA VAL A 105 -9.41 -6.62 6.23
C VAL A 105 -10.91 -6.88 6.08
N GLU A 106 -11.65 -6.92 7.20
CA GLU A 106 -13.08 -7.23 7.19
C GLU A 106 -13.93 -6.07 6.66
N ALA A 107 -13.62 -4.86 7.07
CA ALA A 107 -14.31 -3.63 6.67
C ALA A 107 -13.38 -2.42 6.81
N ILE A 108 -13.74 -1.32 6.15
CA ILE A 108 -13.12 0.00 6.29
C ILE A 108 -14.19 1.05 6.52
N GLY A 109 -13.85 2.10 7.28
CA GLY A 109 -14.73 3.23 7.50
C GLY A 109 -14.76 4.20 6.33
N GLN A 110 -15.85 4.95 6.21
CA GLN A 110 -16.03 5.94 5.14
C GLN A 110 -14.93 7.01 5.16
N ALA A 111 -14.53 7.50 6.34
CA ALA A 111 -13.49 8.52 6.46
C ALA A 111 -12.10 8.02 6.04
N PHE A 112 -11.81 6.74 6.29
CA PHE A 112 -10.60 6.08 5.81
C PHE A 112 -10.61 5.92 4.30
N ALA A 113 -11.70 5.40 3.73
CA ALA A 113 -11.86 5.19 2.30
C ALA A 113 -11.82 6.53 1.53
N ASP A 114 -12.50 7.56 2.02
CA ASP A 114 -12.51 8.90 1.43
C ASP A 114 -11.10 9.50 1.35
N GLU A 115 -10.36 9.44 2.43
CA GLU A 115 -8.98 9.95 2.46
C GLU A 115 -8.06 9.21 1.51
N LEU A 116 -8.16 7.88 1.46
CA LEU A 116 -7.26 7.04 0.67
C LEU A 116 -7.59 7.09 -0.83
N PHE A 117 -8.87 6.94 -1.20
CA PHE A 117 -9.26 6.78 -2.61
C PHE A 117 -9.69 8.07 -3.30
N ARG A 118 -10.13 9.08 -2.55
CA ARG A 118 -10.56 10.36 -3.12
C ARG A 118 -9.54 11.46 -2.87
N VAL A 119 -9.13 11.68 -1.61
CA VAL A 119 -8.25 12.82 -1.26
C VAL A 119 -6.84 12.58 -1.78
N LEU A 120 -6.24 11.42 -1.49
CA LEU A 120 -4.90 11.08 -2.01
C LEU A 120 -4.86 11.11 -3.53
N ALA A 121 -5.83 10.48 -4.21
CA ALA A 121 -5.91 10.44 -5.66
C ALA A 121 -6.05 11.84 -6.30
N ALA A 122 -6.72 12.78 -5.62
CA ALA A 122 -6.87 14.15 -6.09
C ALA A 122 -5.60 15.01 -5.85
N GLN A 123 -4.85 14.73 -4.78
CA GLN A 123 -3.65 15.48 -4.41
C GLN A 123 -2.39 14.98 -5.12
N HIS A 124 -2.33 13.68 -5.43
CA HIS A 124 -1.16 13.00 -5.98
C HIS A 124 -1.54 12.23 -7.25
N LEU A 125 -1.82 12.95 -8.33
CA LEU A 125 -2.28 12.39 -9.62
C LEU A 125 -1.28 11.39 -10.25
N GLN A 126 -0.01 11.43 -9.83
CA GLN A 126 1.02 10.50 -10.29
C GLN A 126 0.91 9.12 -9.62
N VAL A 127 0.24 9.03 -8.47
CA VAL A 127 0.13 7.78 -7.71
C VAL A 127 -1.07 6.97 -8.19
N GLN A 128 -0.82 5.79 -8.75
CA GLN A 128 -1.87 4.87 -9.14
C GLN A 128 -2.11 3.84 -8.04
N LEU A 129 -3.32 3.83 -7.47
CA LEU A 129 -3.71 2.89 -6.43
C LEU A 129 -4.41 1.68 -7.06
N HIS A 130 -3.93 0.49 -6.74
CA HIS A 130 -4.47 -0.79 -7.19
C HIS A 130 -4.98 -1.61 -6.00
N PRO A 131 -6.26 -1.46 -5.60
CA PRO A 131 -6.81 -2.25 -4.52
C PRO A 131 -6.95 -3.72 -4.94
N ARG A 132 -6.44 -4.62 -4.08
CA ARG A 132 -6.44 -6.07 -4.33
C ARG A 132 -7.08 -6.82 -3.17
N LYS A 133 -7.64 -8.00 -3.46
CA LYS A 133 -8.21 -8.94 -2.50
C LYS A 133 -9.28 -8.33 -1.57
N MET A 134 -10.04 -7.37 -2.08
CA MET A 134 -11.15 -6.76 -1.36
C MET A 134 -12.31 -7.76 -1.22
N ASN A 135 -12.89 -7.86 -0.01
CA ASN A 135 -14.16 -8.52 0.18
C ASN A 135 -15.34 -7.60 -0.24
N SER A 136 -16.55 -8.13 -0.24
CA SER A 136 -17.75 -7.40 -0.70
C SER A 136 -18.03 -6.12 0.10
N ARG A 137 -17.72 -6.08 1.41
CA ARG A 137 -17.94 -4.90 2.26
C ARG A 137 -16.96 -3.78 1.90
N VAL A 138 -15.69 -4.12 1.68
CA VAL A 138 -14.66 -3.16 1.27
C VAL A 138 -14.96 -2.63 -0.12
N VAL A 139 -15.33 -3.50 -1.07
CA VAL A 139 -15.75 -3.10 -2.44
C VAL A 139 -16.91 -2.11 -2.39
N ALA A 140 -17.95 -2.39 -1.60
CA ALA A 140 -19.10 -1.50 -1.47
C ALA A 140 -18.73 -0.11 -0.92
N MET A 141 -17.85 -0.06 0.09
CA MET A 141 -17.39 1.19 0.69
C MET A 141 -16.55 2.02 -0.31
N VAL A 142 -15.63 1.39 -1.03
CA VAL A 142 -14.82 2.06 -2.06
C VAL A 142 -15.71 2.59 -3.20
N ALA A 143 -16.69 1.80 -3.65
CA ALA A 143 -17.64 2.24 -4.67
C ALA A 143 -18.49 3.44 -4.20
N GLN A 144 -18.94 3.44 -2.94
CA GLN A 144 -19.71 4.54 -2.35
C GLN A 144 -18.91 5.84 -2.34
N VAL A 145 -17.65 5.80 -1.94
CA VAL A 145 -16.76 6.97 -1.90
C VAL A 145 -16.47 7.50 -3.30
N ASN A 146 -16.22 6.62 -4.26
CA ASN A 146 -15.96 7.02 -5.65
C ASN A 146 -17.21 7.59 -6.34
N ALA A 147 -18.40 7.11 -6.02
CA ALA A 147 -19.65 7.66 -6.55
C ALA A 147 -19.96 9.07 -6.03
N GLY A 148 -19.48 9.43 -4.85
CA GLY A 148 -19.59 10.78 -4.27
C GLY A 148 -18.55 11.78 -4.78
N ALA A 149 -17.62 11.38 -5.61
CA ALA A 149 -16.67 12.29 -6.24
C ALA A 149 -17.34 13.09 -7.35
N PRO A 150 -17.21 14.45 -7.39
CA PRO A 150 -17.67 15.21 -8.53
C PRO A 150 -16.93 14.72 -9.78
N ALA A 151 -17.68 14.40 -10.83
CA ALA A 151 -17.09 14.05 -12.11
C ALA A 151 -16.16 15.17 -12.54
N VAL A 152 -14.87 14.87 -12.69
CA VAL A 152 -13.93 15.76 -13.35
C VAL A 152 -14.35 15.79 -14.82
N THR A 153 -15.18 16.78 -15.17
CA THR A 153 -15.53 17.07 -16.55
C THR A 153 -14.24 17.48 -17.26
N GLY A 154 -13.69 16.55 -18.02
CA GLY A 154 -12.62 16.83 -18.96
C GLY A 154 -13.11 17.94 -19.90
N HIS A 155 -12.49 19.09 -19.78
CA HIS A 155 -12.67 20.20 -20.73
C HIS A 155 -12.09 19.74 -22.06
N GLY A 156 -12.96 19.14 -22.88
CA GLY A 156 -12.66 18.93 -24.28
C GLY A 156 -12.52 20.27 -24.94
N SER A 157 -11.32 20.60 -25.34
CA SER A 157 -11.04 21.66 -26.33
C SER A 157 -11.90 21.44 -27.58
N ARG A 158 -12.94 22.23 -27.68
CA ARG A 158 -13.56 22.57 -28.95
C ARG A 158 -13.17 23.99 -29.25
N ASP A 159 -12.10 24.16 -29.98
CA ASP A 159 -11.89 25.34 -30.81
C ASP A 159 -10.94 24.97 -31.93
N ALA A 160 -11.51 24.78 -33.08
CA ALA A 160 -10.94 25.09 -34.35
C ALA A 160 -12.01 24.88 -35.42
N LEU A 161 -12.53 25.96 -35.93
CA LEU A 161 -12.85 26.18 -37.32
C LEU A 161 -13.95 27.21 -37.42
N VAL A 162 -13.58 28.41 -37.78
CA VAL A 162 -14.23 29.18 -38.87
C VAL A 162 -13.47 30.49 -39.06
N GLY A 163 -13.08 30.72 -40.30
CA GLY A 163 -12.67 32.01 -40.80
C GLY A 163 -11.63 31.91 -41.88
#